data_40742698f230bd01c211240646037e2a
#
_entry.id   40742698f230bd01c211240646037e2a
#
_cell.length_a   1.000
_cell.length_b   1.000
_cell.length_c   1.000
_cell.angle_alpha   90.00
_cell.angle_beta   90.00
_cell.angle_gamma   90.00
#
_symmetry.space_group_name_H-M   'P 1'
#
loop_
_entity.id
_entity.type
_entity.pdbx_description
1 polymer ?
#
loop_
_entity_poly.entity_id
_entity_poly.type
_entity_poly.pdbx_seq_one_letter_code
_entity_poly.pdbx_strand_id
1 'polypeptide(L)'
;VQEPRKWTAETPELYTLGLELSNPAGLQKDKIETVIGFKKTEIKDGVFYLNGIPLKVNAQNSHMQHPEEGHVMDEATIRKDFELLKQFNFNAVRTSHYPPVNKYLELANEYGLYIIDEVGDEAHASEWISSLPEYEEMYRERCRRMVLRDRNHPCVLFWSAGNESGEGINITHTIEEGKSLDPTRFWMYGGNAFSHPAEDIIGPRYPTPMELEMQVGIGEDSRPSFMDEYLSVAGNAGGALDDYWEAIYRHPRLIGGAIWDFVSPGLTERIRQVDDLSPFHTPAHLMGNARLVKEGKNTVLDLNGHDQWVEVYRADNVELNSNELTLTCRIYPRKLVSSCGSVSYT
;
A
#
# COMPACT_ATOMS: atom_id res chain seq x y z
N VAL A 1 -11.89 33.36 4.59
CA VAL A 1 -10.68 33.52 5.43
C VAL A 1 -9.68 34.34 4.64
N GLN A 2 -9.23 35.46 5.16
CA GLN A 2 -8.15 36.24 4.55
C GLN A 2 -6.81 35.68 5.03
N GLU A 3 -5.90 35.43 4.09
CA GLU A 3 -4.56 34.86 4.36
C GLU A 3 -4.56 33.61 5.26
N PRO A 4 -5.23 32.52 4.85
CA PRO A 4 -5.31 31.34 5.69
C PRO A 4 -3.92 30.71 5.90
N ARG A 5 -3.69 30.22 7.12
CA ARG A 5 -2.54 29.33 7.35
C ARG A 5 -2.73 28.07 6.52
N LYS A 6 -1.70 27.72 5.76
CA LYS A 6 -1.80 26.63 4.80
C LYS A 6 -1.46 25.31 5.46
N TRP A 7 -2.19 24.27 5.08
CA TRP A 7 -1.95 22.90 5.51
C TRP A 7 -0.72 22.31 4.82
N THR A 8 0.15 21.66 5.59
CA THR A 8 1.24 20.80 5.13
C THR A 8 1.39 19.62 6.10
N ALA A 9 2.17 18.59 5.75
CA ALA A 9 2.48 17.49 6.67
C ALA A 9 3.27 17.95 7.91
N GLU A 10 4.04 19.04 7.79
CA GLU A 10 4.81 19.62 8.91
C GLU A 10 3.98 20.57 9.79
N THR A 11 2.99 21.22 9.19
CA THR A 11 2.09 22.15 9.85
C THR A 11 0.66 21.89 9.40
N PRO A 12 -0.02 20.90 10.00
CA PRO A 12 -1.36 20.47 9.57
C PRO A 12 -2.45 21.42 10.08
N GLU A 13 -2.47 22.63 9.56
CA GLU A 13 -3.43 23.67 9.96
C GLU A 13 -4.82 23.39 9.39
N LEU A 14 -5.77 23.21 10.28
CA LEU A 14 -7.15 22.85 9.96
C LEU A 14 -8.12 23.93 10.42
N TYR A 15 -9.22 24.01 9.70
CA TYR A 15 -10.34 24.92 9.95
C TYR A 15 -11.65 24.14 10.03
N THR A 16 -12.58 24.63 10.82
CA THR A 16 -13.95 24.10 10.83
C THR A 16 -14.83 24.92 9.89
N LEU A 17 -15.45 24.26 8.92
CA LEU A 17 -16.48 24.83 8.06
C LEU A 17 -17.85 24.44 8.62
N GLY A 18 -18.61 25.43 9.07
CA GLY A 18 -20.00 25.25 9.48
C GLY A 18 -20.97 25.62 8.35
N LEU A 19 -21.89 24.73 8.05
CA LEU A 19 -23.00 24.95 7.12
C LEU A 19 -24.32 24.95 7.89
N GLU A 20 -25.08 26.00 7.80
CA GLU A 20 -26.37 26.12 8.47
C GLU A 20 -27.52 26.29 7.45
N LEU A 21 -28.49 25.40 7.50
CA LEU A 21 -29.70 25.47 6.73
C LEU A 21 -30.76 26.15 7.59
N SER A 22 -31.26 27.30 7.13
CA SER A 22 -32.34 28.05 7.78
C SER A 22 -33.56 28.21 6.86
N ASN A 23 -34.74 28.32 7.45
CA ASN A 23 -35.93 28.70 6.68
C ASN A 23 -35.95 30.24 6.44
N PRO A 24 -36.85 30.77 5.57
CA PRO A 24 -36.95 32.19 5.31
C PRO A 24 -37.24 33.06 6.54
N ALA A 25 -37.78 32.47 7.62
CA ALA A 25 -38.03 33.17 8.90
C ALA A 25 -36.80 33.15 9.83
N GLY A 26 -35.64 32.64 9.37
CA GLY A 26 -34.40 32.59 10.14
C GLY A 26 -34.32 31.46 11.18
N LEU A 27 -35.30 30.56 11.22
CA LEU A 27 -35.23 29.40 12.11
C LEU A 27 -34.30 28.36 11.48
N GLN A 28 -33.24 27.98 12.22
CA GLN A 28 -32.32 26.95 11.83
C GLN A 28 -33.03 25.60 11.69
N LYS A 29 -32.78 24.86 10.61
CA LYS A 29 -33.36 23.56 10.33
C LYS A 29 -32.32 22.43 10.45
N ASP A 30 -31.08 22.74 10.09
CA ASP A 30 -30.00 21.78 10.13
C ASP A 30 -28.64 22.49 10.25
N LYS A 31 -27.66 21.81 10.77
CA LYS A 31 -26.26 22.26 10.86
C LYS A 31 -25.31 21.12 10.60
N ILE A 32 -24.36 21.34 9.72
CA ILE A 32 -23.25 20.39 9.45
C ILE A 32 -21.94 21.13 9.71
N GLU A 33 -21.02 20.47 10.38
CA GLU A 33 -19.64 20.92 10.54
C GLU A 33 -18.70 19.92 9.89
N THR A 34 -17.69 20.42 9.16
CA THR A 34 -16.65 19.60 8.56
C THR A 34 -15.30 20.28 8.71
N VAL A 35 -14.25 19.48 8.72
CA VAL A 35 -12.86 19.96 8.82
C VAL A 35 -12.32 20.16 7.41
N ILE A 36 -11.69 21.30 7.17
CA ILE A 36 -11.05 21.65 5.90
C ILE A 36 -9.64 22.19 6.14
N GLY A 37 -8.80 22.13 5.10
CA GLY A 37 -7.49 22.78 5.09
C GLY A 37 -7.24 23.48 3.76
N PHE A 38 -6.40 24.51 3.78
CA PHE A 38 -6.05 25.28 2.59
C PHE A 38 -4.66 24.86 2.11
N LYS A 39 -4.56 24.39 0.88
CA LYS A 39 -3.29 24.12 0.21
C LYS A 39 -3.40 24.38 -1.29
N LYS A 40 -2.25 24.48 -1.95
CA LYS A 40 -2.16 24.58 -3.41
C LYS A 40 -1.07 23.67 -3.91
N THR A 41 -1.38 22.82 -4.88
CA THR A 41 -0.39 22.02 -5.62
C THR A 41 -0.15 22.62 -7.00
N GLU A 42 1.08 22.58 -7.49
CA GLU A 42 1.47 23.09 -8.80
C GLU A 42 2.58 22.21 -9.38
N ILE A 43 2.59 22.06 -10.71
CA ILE A 43 3.74 21.52 -11.46
C ILE A 43 4.29 22.66 -12.31
N LYS A 44 5.56 22.96 -12.13
CA LYS A 44 6.28 24.00 -12.90
C LYS A 44 7.64 23.45 -13.31
N ASP A 45 7.94 23.50 -14.59
CA ASP A 45 9.21 23.02 -15.14
C ASP A 45 9.57 21.59 -14.71
N GLY A 46 8.56 20.71 -14.66
CA GLY A 46 8.69 19.33 -14.21
C GLY A 46 8.88 19.13 -12.69
N VAL A 47 8.79 20.18 -11.90
CA VAL A 47 8.92 20.11 -10.44
C VAL A 47 7.55 20.25 -9.78
N PHE A 48 7.28 19.38 -8.79
CA PHE A 48 6.06 19.40 -8.00
C PHE A 48 6.21 20.35 -6.80
N TYR A 49 5.27 21.26 -6.65
CA TYR A 49 5.25 22.25 -5.57
C TYR A 49 4.00 22.09 -4.69
N LEU A 50 4.21 22.26 -3.39
CA LEU A 50 3.13 22.45 -2.41
C LEU A 50 3.25 23.84 -1.81
N ASN A 51 2.19 24.64 -1.90
CA ASN A 51 2.17 26.00 -1.38
C ASN A 51 3.32 26.91 -1.88
N GLY A 52 3.82 26.64 -3.08
CA GLY A 52 4.92 27.36 -3.70
C GLY A 52 6.33 26.89 -3.33
N ILE A 53 6.46 25.79 -2.58
CA ILE A 53 7.73 25.19 -2.18
C ILE A 53 7.87 23.83 -2.87
N PRO A 54 9.03 23.51 -3.48
CA PRO A 54 9.30 22.18 -4.03
C PRO A 54 9.14 21.10 -2.95
N LEU A 55 8.44 20.02 -3.25
CA LEU A 55 8.14 18.98 -2.28
C LEU A 55 8.91 17.70 -2.58
N LYS A 56 9.44 17.08 -1.52
CA LYS A 56 9.89 15.68 -1.53
C LYS A 56 8.95 14.82 -0.68
N VAL A 57 8.61 13.63 -1.19
CA VAL A 57 7.62 12.74 -0.61
C VAL A 57 8.27 11.41 -0.27
N ASN A 58 8.46 11.18 1.02
CA ASN A 58 8.95 9.92 1.57
C ASN A 58 7.75 9.11 2.06
N ALA A 59 7.30 8.16 1.24
CA ALA A 59 6.07 7.43 1.46
C ALA A 59 6.28 5.94 1.73
N GLN A 60 5.25 5.34 2.31
CA GLN A 60 5.05 3.90 2.38
C GLN A 60 3.77 3.51 1.62
N ASN A 61 3.76 2.33 1.01
CA ASN A 61 2.52 1.69 0.57
C ASN A 61 1.85 1.02 1.77
N SER A 62 0.56 1.15 1.92
CA SER A 62 -0.17 0.55 3.03
C SER A 62 -1.50 -0.05 2.58
N HIS A 63 -1.65 -1.35 2.83
CA HIS A 63 -2.94 -2.01 2.77
C HIS A 63 -3.79 -1.67 4.00
N MET A 64 -5.11 -1.58 3.82
CA MET A 64 -6.06 -1.45 4.92
C MET A 64 -6.33 -2.84 5.50
N GLN A 65 -5.45 -3.30 6.38
CA GLN A 65 -5.55 -4.64 6.95
C GLN A 65 -5.20 -4.69 8.43
N HIS A 66 -6.15 -5.21 9.20
CA HIS A 66 -5.97 -5.52 10.62
C HIS A 66 -5.65 -7.01 10.79
N PRO A 67 -4.70 -7.39 11.65
CA PRO A 67 -4.26 -8.78 11.76
C PRO A 67 -5.33 -9.77 12.25
N GLU A 68 -6.35 -9.30 12.97
CA GLU A 68 -7.42 -10.14 13.49
C GLU A 68 -8.77 -9.93 12.77
N GLU A 69 -9.03 -8.70 12.30
CA GLU A 69 -10.32 -8.28 11.73
C GLU A 69 -10.32 -8.22 10.19
N GLY A 70 -9.18 -8.51 9.54
CA GLY A 70 -9.05 -8.45 8.09
C GLY A 70 -9.09 -7.02 7.56
N HIS A 71 -9.96 -6.73 6.60
CA HIS A 71 -10.06 -5.38 6.00
C HIS A 71 -10.80 -4.34 6.86
N VAL A 72 -11.04 -4.64 8.11
CA VAL A 72 -11.65 -3.71 9.07
C VAL A 72 -10.55 -3.00 9.86
N MET A 73 -10.34 -1.71 9.58
CA MET A 73 -9.36 -0.87 10.29
C MET A 73 -10.06 -0.05 11.37
N ASP A 74 -9.69 -0.28 12.62
CA ASP A 74 -10.13 0.57 13.72
C ASP A 74 -9.26 1.83 13.89
N GLU A 75 -9.77 2.81 14.60
CA GLU A 75 -9.07 4.07 14.84
C GLU A 75 -7.76 3.88 15.61
N ALA A 76 -7.70 2.95 16.55
CA ALA A 76 -6.52 2.73 17.38
C ALA A 76 -5.35 2.17 16.55
N THR A 77 -5.64 1.26 15.63
CA THR A 77 -4.67 0.72 14.68
C THR A 77 -4.15 1.80 13.75
N ILE A 78 -5.06 2.61 13.15
CA ILE A 78 -4.64 3.71 12.26
C ILE A 78 -3.74 4.71 12.99
N ARG A 79 -4.07 5.09 14.22
CA ARG A 79 -3.24 6.01 15.03
C ARG A 79 -1.85 5.44 15.28
N LYS A 80 -1.76 4.15 15.66
CA LYS A 80 -0.50 3.47 15.87
C LYS A 80 0.36 3.45 14.60
N ASP A 81 -0.24 3.15 13.46
CA ASP A 81 0.44 3.16 12.17
C ASP A 81 0.99 4.56 11.84
N PHE A 82 0.19 5.60 12.03
CA PHE A 82 0.62 6.98 11.77
C PHE A 82 1.71 7.46 12.74
N GLU A 83 1.65 7.07 14.00
CA GLU A 83 2.70 7.33 14.96
C GLU A 83 4.04 6.69 14.55
N LEU A 84 4.00 5.44 14.08
CA LEU A 84 5.18 4.75 13.55
C LEU A 84 5.71 5.45 12.30
N LEU A 85 4.87 5.80 11.35
CA LEU A 85 5.28 6.52 10.14
C LEU A 85 5.97 7.84 10.49
N LYS A 86 5.40 8.63 11.40
CA LYS A 86 6.01 9.89 11.88
C LYS A 86 7.31 9.66 12.65
N GLN A 87 7.39 8.62 13.47
CA GLN A 87 8.59 8.24 14.21
C GLN A 87 9.77 7.95 13.28
N PHE A 88 9.50 7.30 12.14
CA PHE A 88 10.50 6.98 11.11
C PHE A 88 10.63 8.04 10.02
N ASN A 89 10.07 9.23 10.26
CA ASN A 89 10.18 10.38 9.36
C ASN A 89 9.58 10.16 7.96
N PHE A 90 8.55 9.33 7.84
CA PHE A 90 7.71 9.28 6.66
C PHE A 90 6.71 10.44 6.68
N ASN A 91 6.48 11.05 5.53
CA ASN A 91 5.53 12.15 5.40
C ASN A 91 4.31 11.82 4.54
N ALA A 92 4.24 10.60 3.99
CA ALA A 92 3.16 10.20 3.09
C ALA A 92 2.84 8.71 3.16
N VAL A 93 1.63 8.38 2.67
CA VAL A 93 1.16 7.01 2.40
C VAL A 93 0.51 6.96 1.02
N ARG A 94 0.82 5.92 0.22
CA ARG A 94 -0.02 5.51 -0.90
C ARG A 94 -0.97 4.43 -0.41
N THR A 95 -2.27 4.64 -0.67
CA THR A 95 -3.33 3.71 -0.25
C THR A 95 -3.44 2.55 -1.24
N SER A 96 -2.59 1.56 -1.08
CA SER A 96 -2.52 0.40 -1.97
C SER A 96 -3.59 -0.64 -1.61
N HIS A 97 -4.48 -1.09 -2.52
CA HIS A 97 -4.72 -0.55 -3.87
C HIS A 97 -6.19 -0.16 -3.99
N TYR A 98 -6.67 0.66 -3.11
CA TYR A 98 -8.08 1.08 -2.99
C TYR A 98 -8.22 2.25 -2.00
N PRO A 99 -9.30 3.03 -2.11
CA PRO A 99 -9.55 4.13 -1.18
C PRO A 99 -9.69 3.64 0.27
N PRO A 100 -9.08 4.31 1.25
CA PRO A 100 -9.11 3.90 2.64
C PRO A 100 -10.47 4.19 3.30
N VAL A 101 -10.67 3.77 4.54
CA VAL A 101 -11.82 4.19 5.34
C VAL A 101 -11.76 5.70 5.63
N ASN A 102 -12.91 6.37 5.76
CA ASN A 102 -12.95 7.83 5.99
C ASN A 102 -12.11 8.27 7.19
N LYS A 103 -12.14 7.50 8.28
CA LYS A 103 -11.36 7.79 9.48
C LYS A 103 -9.86 7.89 9.20
N TYR A 104 -9.34 7.14 8.24
CA TYR A 104 -7.93 7.21 7.83
C TYR A 104 -7.56 8.59 7.29
N LEU A 105 -8.40 9.16 6.42
CA LEU A 105 -8.19 10.51 5.87
C LEU A 105 -8.38 11.61 6.92
N GLU A 106 -9.37 11.46 7.81
CA GLU A 106 -9.56 12.39 8.93
C GLU A 106 -8.29 12.45 9.81
N LEU A 107 -7.77 11.29 10.18
CA LEU A 107 -6.55 11.20 10.98
C LEU A 107 -5.30 11.66 10.20
N ALA A 108 -5.21 11.37 8.91
CA ALA A 108 -4.12 11.88 8.08
C ALA A 108 -4.10 13.41 8.01
N ASN A 109 -5.29 14.06 8.00
CA ASN A 109 -5.38 15.51 8.11
C ASN A 109 -4.80 16.02 9.44
N GLU A 110 -5.10 15.33 10.56
CA GLU A 110 -4.67 15.72 11.91
C GLU A 110 -3.18 15.47 12.15
N TYR A 111 -2.70 14.28 11.77
CA TYR A 111 -1.29 13.88 11.96
C TYR A 111 -0.33 14.58 11.00
N GLY A 112 -0.83 15.17 9.92
CA GLY A 112 0.00 15.73 8.86
C GLY A 112 0.72 14.63 8.08
N LEU A 113 -0.04 13.80 7.37
CA LEU A 113 0.47 12.83 6.40
C LEU A 113 -0.13 13.12 5.04
N TYR A 114 0.69 13.20 4.01
CA TYR A 114 0.19 13.26 2.63
C TYR A 114 -0.39 11.89 2.24
N ILE A 115 -1.46 11.91 1.48
CA ILE A 115 -2.08 10.71 0.95
C ILE A 115 -2.05 10.75 -0.57
N ILE A 116 -1.50 9.71 -1.15
CA ILE A 116 -1.69 9.35 -2.55
C ILE A 116 -2.88 8.38 -2.57
N ASP A 117 -4.05 8.91 -2.87
CA ASP A 117 -5.31 8.18 -2.75
C ASP A 117 -5.60 7.46 -4.06
N GLU A 118 -5.74 6.13 -3.98
CA GLU A 118 -5.78 5.26 -5.15
C GLU A 118 -7.17 4.69 -5.41
N VAL A 119 -7.60 4.79 -6.67
CA VAL A 119 -8.83 4.15 -7.14
C VAL A 119 -8.70 2.63 -6.97
N GLY A 120 -9.79 1.98 -6.52
CA GLY A 120 -9.83 0.52 -6.40
C GLY A 120 -9.82 -0.16 -7.78
N ASP A 121 -8.68 -0.10 -8.44
CA ASP A 121 -8.39 -0.75 -9.71
C ASP A 121 -7.10 -1.58 -9.56
N GLU A 122 -7.28 -2.86 -9.32
CA GLU A 122 -6.23 -3.88 -9.24
C GLU A 122 -6.69 -5.08 -10.07
N ALA A 123 -6.21 -5.19 -11.28
CA ALA A 123 -6.57 -6.25 -12.22
C ALA A 123 -5.35 -7.08 -12.66
N HIS A 124 -4.44 -7.32 -11.74
CA HIS A 124 -3.23 -8.10 -11.93
C HIS A 124 -3.54 -9.47 -12.57
N ALA A 125 -2.80 -9.87 -13.61
CA ALA A 125 -3.06 -11.04 -14.44
C ALA A 125 -4.41 -11.02 -15.22
N SER A 126 -5.09 -9.87 -15.23
CA SER A 126 -6.33 -9.65 -16.01
C SER A 126 -6.33 -8.23 -16.62
N GLU A 127 -5.17 -7.69 -16.92
CA GLU A 127 -4.92 -6.31 -17.37
C GLU A 127 -5.72 -5.95 -18.63
N TRP A 128 -6.10 -6.93 -19.43
CA TRP A 128 -6.90 -6.77 -20.64
C TRP A 128 -8.26 -6.12 -20.40
N ILE A 129 -8.82 -6.20 -19.18
CA ILE A 129 -10.10 -5.56 -18.85
C ILE A 129 -10.02 -4.03 -18.94
N SER A 130 -8.85 -3.44 -18.74
CA SER A 130 -8.64 -2.01 -18.89
C SER A 130 -8.88 -1.48 -20.31
N SER A 131 -8.87 -2.37 -21.30
CA SER A 131 -9.13 -2.04 -22.72
C SER A 131 -10.55 -2.33 -23.16
N LEU A 132 -11.38 -2.96 -22.33
CA LEU A 132 -12.74 -3.38 -22.72
C LEU A 132 -13.77 -2.28 -22.47
N PRO A 133 -14.55 -1.89 -23.49
CA PRO A 133 -15.59 -0.87 -23.34
C PRO A 133 -16.66 -1.24 -22.31
N GLU A 134 -16.93 -2.52 -22.09
CA GLU A 134 -17.92 -3.01 -21.13
C GLU A 134 -17.58 -2.65 -19.69
N TYR A 135 -16.32 -2.39 -19.40
CA TYR A 135 -15.84 -2.02 -18.06
C TYR A 135 -15.70 -0.50 -17.87
N GLU A 136 -15.83 0.33 -18.90
CA GLU A 136 -15.62 1.78 -18.84
C GLU A 136 -16.39 2.43 -17.69
N GLU A 137 -17.70 2.16 -17.58
CA GLU A 137 -18.53 2.79 -16.54
C GLU A 137 -18.10 2.36 -15.13
N MET A 138 -17.63 1.12 -14.95
CA MET A 138 -17.11 0.65 -13.68
C MET A 138 -15.85 1.43 -13.27
N TYR A 139 -14.93 1.67 -14.20
CA TYR A 139 -13.72 2.47 -13.98
C TYR A 139 -14.07 3.91 -13.58
N ARG A 140 -14.95 4.57 -14.36
CA ARG A 140 -15.41 5.94 -14.07
C ARG A 140 -16.14 6.04 -12.74
N GLU A 141 -17.02 5.10 -12.42
CA GLU A 141 -17.82 5.12 -11.19
C GLU A 141 -16.95 4.93 -9.94
N ARG A 142 -15.97 4.04 -9.95
CA ARG A 142 -15.01 3.90 -8.84
C ARG A 142 -14.24 5.19 -8.60
N CYS A 143 -13.73 5.80 -9.66
CA CYS A 143 -13.07 7.10 -9.60
C CYS A 143 -13.99 8.19 -9.04
N ARG A 144 -15.21 8.30 -9.57
CA ARG A 144 -16.21 9.29 -9.16
C ARG A 144 -16.52 9.20 -7.67
N ARG A 145 -16.74 7.98 -7.16
CA ARG A 145 -17.01 7.75 -5.74
C ARG A 145 -15.86 8.17 -4.85
N MET A 146 -14.64 7.78 -5.18
CA MET A 146 -13.44 8.16 -4.44
C MET A 146 -13.27 9.67 -4.43
N VAL A 147 -13.20 10.31 -5.59
CA VAL A 147 -12.94 11.75 -5.68
C VAL A 147 -14.01 12.59 -4.99
N LEU A 148 -15.29 12.27 -5.18
CA LEU A 148 -16.39 13.01 -4.53
C LEU A 148 -16.39 12.87 -3.02
N ARG A 149 -15.98 11.71 -2.49
CA ARG A 149 -15.86 11.48 -1.06
C ARG A 149 -14.66 12.23 -0.48
N ASP A 150 -13.50 12.19 -1.15
CA ASP A 150 -12.21 12.46 -0.51
C ASP A 150 -11.59 13.82 -0.91
N ARG A 151 -12.06 14.48 -1.96
CA ARG A 151 -11.49 15.75 -2.46
C ARG A 151 -11.45 16.90 -1.46
N ASN A 152 -12.25 16.87 -0.40
CA ASN A 152 -12.24 17.90 0.63
C ASN A 152 -11.20 17.67 1.73
N HIS A 153 -10.51 16.51 1.75
CA HIS A 153 -9.42 16.24 2.67
C HIS A 153 -8.14 16.93 2.21
N PRO A 154 -7.54 17.82 3.04
CA PRO A 154 -6.28 18.47 2.67
C PRO A 154 -5.09 17.50 2.61
N CYS A 155 -5.14 16.36 3.27
CA CYS A 155 -4.09 15.34 3.22
C CYS A 155 -3.94 14.72 1.82
N VAL A 156 -5.01 14.60 1.01
CA VAL A 156 -4.91 14.04 -0.35
C VAL A 156 -4.04 14.94 -1.22
N LEU A 157 -2.82 14.48 -1.54
CA LEU A 157 -1.80 15.27 -2.24
C LEU A 157 -2.02 15.25 -3.75
N PHE A 158 -2.15 14.06 -4.31
CA PHE A 158 -2.53 13.76 -5.69
C PHE A 158 -3.23 12.40 -5.74
N TRP A 159 -3.87 12.12 -6.87
CA TRP A 159 -4.67 10.92 -7.09
C TRP A 159 -3.87 9.85 -7.85
N SER A 160 -4.19 8.58 -7.59
CA SER A 160 -3.69 7.45 -8.38
C SER A 160 -4.85 6.71 -9.06
N ALA A 161 -4.69 6.42 -10.35
CA ALA A 161 -5.74 5.80 -11.18
C ALA A 161 -5.87 4.28 -10.98
N GLY A 162 -4.98 3.66 -10.24
CA GLY A 162 -4.97 2.23 -9.96
C GLY A 162 -3.57 1.63 -9.95
N ASN A 163 -3.52 0.31 -9.88
CA ASN A 163 -2.30 -0.49 -9.77
C ASN A 163 -2.30 -1.63 -10.78
N GLU A 164 -1.19 -1.84 -11.49
CA GLU A 164 -0.86 -2.99 -12.36
C GLU A 164 -2.04 -3.59 -13.16
N SER A 165 -2.90 -2.71 -13.69
CA SER A 165 -4.15 -3.09 -14.38
C SER A 165 -4.09 -2.89 -15.89
N GLY A 166 -2.88 -2.89 -16.47
CA GLY A 166 -2.64 -2.69 -17.90
C GLY A 166 -2.68 -1.24 -18.34
N GLU A 167 -2.59 -1.01 -19.65
CA GLU A 167 -2.43 0.33 -20.27
C GLU A 167 -3.64 0.68 -21.14
N GLY A 168 -4.82 0.13 -20.81
CA GLY A 168 -6.01 0.29 -21.61
C GLY A 168 -6.67 1.67 -21.52
N ILE A 169 -7.58 1.94 -22.44
CA ILE A 169 -8.29 3.24 -22.54
C ILE A 169 -9.08 3.59 -21.28
N ASN A 170 -9.52 2.61 -20.49
CA ASN A 170 -10.29 2.83 -19.28
C ASN A 170 -9.46 3.53 -18.19
N ILE A 171 -8.13 3.38 -18.19
CA ILE A 171 -7.23 4.16 -17.32
C ILE A 171 -7.28 5.64 -17.71
N THR A 172 -7.23 5.96 -19.00
CA THR A 172 -7.42 7.34 -19.49
C THR A 172 -8.78 7.89 -19.04
N HIS A 173 -9.85 7.12 -19.20
CA HIS A 173 -11.20 7.54 -18.80
C HIS A 173 -11.30 7.77 -17.27
N THR A 174 -10.62 6.97 -16.46
CA THR A 174 -10.53 7.19 -15.00
C THR A 174 -9.89 8.54 -14.69
N ILE A 175 -8.75 8.83 -15.29
CA ILE A 175 -8.01 10.08 -15.07
C ILE A 175 -8.82 11.30 -15.56
N GLU A 176 -9.46 11.21 -16.73
CA GLU A 176 -10.30 12.27 -17.28
C GLU A 176 -11.52 12.56 -16.40
N GLU A 177 -12.21 11.51 -15.92
CA GLU A 177 -13.32 11.63 -14.97
C GLU A 177 -12.86 12.34 -13.70
N GLY A 178 -11.74 11.90 -13.13
CA GLY A 178 -11.18 12.48 -11.92
C GLY A 178 -10.77 13.94 -12.09
N LYS A 179 -10.11 14.30 -13.17
CA LYS A 179 -9.74 15.69 -13.51
C LYS A 179 -10.99 16.59 -13.68
N SER A 180 -12.09 16.05 -14.18
CA SER A 180 -13.35 16.79 -14.30
C SER A 180 -14.00 17.11 -12.94
N LEU A 181 -13.82 16.23 -11.96
CA LEU A 181 -14.37 16.33 -10.61
C LEU A 181 -13.50 17.11 -9.64
N ASP A 182 -12.19 17.03 -9.80
CA ASP A 182 -11.19 17.76 -9.03
C ASP A 182 -10.05 18.28 -9.93
N PRO A 183 -10.20 19.48 -10.49
CA PRO A 183 -9.17 20.11 -11.31
C PRO A 183 -8.01 20.71 -10.48
N THR A 184 -8.00 20.53 -9.16
CA THR A 184 -7.01 21.14 -8.25
C THR A 184 -5.85 20.21 -7.93
N ARG A 185 -5.97 18.93 -8.24
CA ARG A 185 -4.94 17.92 -7.99
C ARG A 185 -4.54 17.18 -9.27
N PHE A 186 -3.33 16.66 -9.25
CA PHE A 186 -2.71 15.92 -10.34
C PHE A 186 -2.98 14.41 -10.20
N TRP A 187 -2.76 13.69 -11.29
CA TRP A 187 -2.97 12.26 -11.41
C TRP A 187 -1.71 11.51 -11.76
N MET A 188 -1.52 10.36 -11.15
CA MET A 188 -0.54 9.35 -11.52
C MET A 188 -1.26 8.02 -11.82
N TYR A 189 -0.51 7.07 -12.35
CA TYR A 189 -0.94 5.69 -12.51
C TYR A 189 0.22 4.75 -12.23
N GLY A 190 0.05 3.79 -11.33
CA GLY A 190 1.00 2.71 -11.06
C GLY A 190 0.85 1.56 -12.05
N GLY A 191 1.07 1.83 -13.34
CA GLY A 191 0.85 0.86 -14.42
C GLY A 191 1.98 -0.15 -14.62
N ASN A 192 1.81 -1.01 -15.61
CA ASN A 192 2.82 -1.99 -16.02
C ASN A 192 3.89 -1.37 -16.93
N ALA A 193 3.57 -0.24 -17.56
CA ALA A 193 4.52 0.55 -18.35
C ALA A 193 5.23 1.60 -17.48
N PHE A 194 6.35 2.12 -17.99
CA PHE A 194 7.13 3.16 -17.32
C PHE A 194 6.33 4.46 -17.10
N SER A 195 5.46 4.81 -18.04
CA SER A 195 4.59 5.97 -17.98
C SER A 195 3.33 5.78 -18.81
N HIS A 196 2.22 6.38 -18.37
CA HIS A 196 0.96 6.43 -19.11
C HIS A 196 0.73 7.83 -19.69
N PRO A 197 0.19 7.97 -20.93
CA PRO A 197 0.04 9.28 -21.56
C PRO A 197 -0.93 10.24 -20.87
N ALA A 198 -1.93 9.73 -20.14
CA ALA A 198 -2.95 10.55 -19.48
C ALA A 198 -2.52 11.11 -18.12
N GLU A 199 -1.47 10.56 -17.50
CA GLU A 199 -1.01 10.99 -16.16
C GLU A 199 -0.21 12.30 -16.20
N ASP A 200 -0.22 13.02 -15.09
CA ASP A 200 0.53 14.25 -14.88
C ASP A 200 1.85 14.00 -14.14
N ILE A 201 1.93 12.92 -13.39
CA ILE A 201 3.08 12.47 -12.60
C ILE A 201 3.40 11.04 -13.03
N ILE A 202 4.60 10.79 -13.55
CA ILE A 202 4.98 9.44 -13.99
C ILE A 202 5.35 8.55 -12.81
N GLY A 203 4.93 7.27 -12.87
CA GLY A 203 5.09 6.28 -11.81
C GLY A 203 6.02 5.13 -12.18
N PRO A 204 7.35 5.35 -12.25
CA PRO A 204 8.28 4.24 -12.48
C PRO A 204 8.22 3.27 -11.31
N ARG A 205 8.11 1.97 -11.65
CA ARG A 205 7.95 0.90 -10.68
C ARG A 205 9.24 0.09 -10.55
N TYR A 206 9.70 -0.08 -9.32
CA TYR A 206 10.91 -0.83 -8.97
C TYR A 206 12.15 -0.52 -9.84
N PRO A 207 12.40 0.73 -10.27
CA PRO A 207 13.64 1.04 -10.96
C PRO A 207 14.81 0.85 -9.98
N THR A 208 15.96 0.43 -10.47
CA THR A 208 17.20 0.59 -9.70
C THR A 208 17.55 2.09 -9.55
N PRO A 209 18.36 2.49 -8.56
CA PRO A 209 18.79 3.89 -8.44
C PRO A 209 19.37 4.46 -9.74
N MET A 210 20.16 3.67 -10.47
CA MET A 210 20.74 4.05 -11.75
C MET A 210 19.67 4.21 -12.84
N GLU A 211 18.70 3.32 -12.94
CA GLU A 211 17.59 3.43 -13.89
C GLU A 211 16.73 4.65 -13.58
N LEU A 212 16.44 4.90 -12.29
CA LEU A 212 15.74 6.10 -11.86
C LEU A 212 16.45 7.37 -12.31
N GLU A 213 17.75 7.46 -12.13
CA GLU A 213 18.54 8.60 -12.56
C GLU A 213 18.57 8.74 -14.09
N MET A 214 18.87 7.66 -14.80
CA MET A 214 19.08 7.69 -16.26
C MET A 214 17.77 7.83 -17.05
N GLN A 215 16.71 7.18 -16.63
CA GLN A 215 15.43 7.16 -17.37
C GLN A 215 14.53 8.32 -16.98
N VAL A 216 14.58 8.75 -15.71
CA VAL A 216 13.74 9.82 -15.19
C VAL A 216 14.52 11.07 -14.90
N GLY A 217 15.56 10.99 -14.08
CA GLY A 217 16.30 12.16 -13.61
C GLY A 217 16.81 13.05 -14.74
N ILE A 218 17.46 12.44 -15.72
CA ILE A 218 18.00 13.09 -16.94
C ILE A 218 17.25 12.72 -18.23
N GLY A 219 16.16 11.93 -18.12
CA GLY A 219 15.33 11.52 -19.26
C GLY A 219 14.60 12.67 -19.94
N GLU A 220 14.06 12.42 -21.13
CA GLU A 220 13.42 13.44 -21.97
C GLU A 220 12.01 13.83 -21.51
N ASP A 221 11.32 12.96 -20.72
CA ASP A 221 9.99 13.28 -20.20
C ASP A 221 10.08 14.46 -19.22
N SER A 222 9.28 15.48 -19.44
CA SER A 222 9.31 16.72 -18.65
C SER A 222 8.39 16.66 -17.41
N ARG A 223 7.62 15.59 -17.22
CA ARG A 223 6.74 15.45 -16.07
C ARG A 223 7.51 15.13 -14.80
N PRO A 224 7.02 15.52 -13.61
CA PRO A 224 7.58 15.04 -12.36
C PRO A 224 7.34 13.53 -12.19
N SER A 225 8.13 12.88 -11.34
CA SER A 225 8.05 11.44 -11.12
C SER A 225 7.94 11.10 -9.65
N PHE A 226 7.07 10.15 -9.36
CA PHE A 226 6.92 9.52 -8.06
C PHE A 226 6.92 7.99 -8.25
N MET A 227 7.88 7.29 -7.67
CA MET A 227 7.89 5.83 -7.69
C MET A 227 6.72 5.31 -6.86
N ASP A 228 5.72 4.76 -7.52
CA ASP A 228 4.54 4.23 -6.84
C ASP A 228 4.88 3.02 -5.95
N GLU A 229 5.87 2.23 -6.38
CA GLU A 229 6.47 1.17 -5.59
C GLU A 229 7.97 1.08 -5.85
N TYR A 230 8.75 1.02 -4.79
CA TYR A 230 10.18 0.73 -4.86
C TYR A 230 10.64 0.01 -3.60
N LEU A 231 11.82 -0.59 -3.66
CA LEU A 231 12.51 -1.15 -2.50
C LEU A 231 11.63 -2.16 -1.74
N SER A 232 11.12 -3.20 -2.42
CA SER A 232 10.35 -4.26 -1.76
C SER A 232 11.10 -4.82 -0.57
N VAL A 233 10.47 -4.79 0.62
CA VAL A 233 11.10 -5.21 1.89
C VAL A 233 10.73 -6.63 2.31
N ALA A 234 10.25 -7.44 1.38
CA ALA A 234 9.95 -8.85 1.63
C ALA A 234 11.23 -9.63 1.98
N GLY A 235 11.20 -10.35 3.08
CA GLY A 235 12.33 -11.13 3.56
C GLY A 235 13.56 -10.26 3.89
N ASN A 236 14.69 -10.53 3.26
CA ASN A 236 15.94 -9.78 3.40
C ASN A 236 16.14 -8.75 2.28
N ALA A 237 15.08 -8.41 1.55
CA ALA A 237 15.14 -7.37 0.54
C ALA A 237 15.17 -5.98 1.18
N GLY A 238 15.31 -4.95 0.37
CA GLY A 238 15.40 -3.58 0.83
C GLY A 238 16.85 -3.14 1.09
N GLY A 239 17.50 -2.58 0.10
CA GLY A 239 18.82 -1.97 0.17
C GLY A 239 18.91 -0.75 -0.72
N ALA A 240 20.07 -0.10 -0.74
CA ALA A 240 20.34 1.07 -1.59
C ALA A 240 19.41 2.28 -1.33
N LEU A 241 18.81 2.40 -0.14
CA LEU A 241 17.91 3.51 0.17
C LEU A 241 18.62 4.86 0.01
N ASP A 242 19.87 4.95 0.45
CA ASP A 242 20.68 6.17 0.33
C ASP A 242 20.90 6.52 -1.15
N ASP A 243 21.20 5.53 -2.01
CA ASP A 243 21.42 5.76 -3.44
C ASP A 243 20.16 6.30 -4.14
N TYR A 244 18.96 5.79 -3.77
CA TYR A 244 17.69 6.34 -4.27
C TYR A 244 17.52 7.80 -3.86
N TRP A 245 17.76 8.10 -2.59
CA TRP A 245 17.55 9.46 -2.07
C TRP A 245 18.62 10.44 -2.56
N GLU A 246 19.85 10.00 -2.84
CA GLU A 246 20.84 10.82 -3.53
C GLU A 246 20.35 11.22 -4.93
N ALA A 247 19.81 10.28 -5.71
CA ALA A 247 19.23 10.58 -7.02
C ALA A 247 18.02 11.51 -6.90
N ILE A 248 17.12 11.26 -5.94
CA ILE A 248 15.93 12.09 -5.70
C ILE A 248 16.30 13.53 -5.34
N TYR A 249 17.32 13.75 -4.53
CA TYR A 249 17.76 15.11 -4.18
C TYR A 249 18.53 15.79 -5.32
N ARG A 250 19.26 15.02 -6.12
CA ARG A 250 20.01 15.55 -7.26
C ARG A 250 19.11 16.07 -8.37
N HIS A 251 17.95 15.45 -8.58
CA HIS A 251 17.03 15.76 -9.67
C HIS A 251 15.71 16.34 -9.13
N PRO A 252 15.44 17.64 -9.36
CA PRO A 252 14.21 18.30 -8.86
C PRO A 252 12.90 17.63 -9.30
N ARG A 253 12.87 17.00 -10.48
CA ARG A 253 11.71 16.27 -11.02
C ARG A 253 11.31 15.05 -10.19
N LEU A 254 12.28 14.41 -9.52
CA LEU A 254 12.02 13.24 -8.71
C LEU A 254 11.36 13.68 -7.39
N ILE A 255 10.05 13.45 -7.26
CA ILE A 255 9.29 13.80 -6.06
C ILE A 255 9.70 12.90 -4.89
N GLY A 256 9.89 11.61 -5.15
CA GLY A 256 10.18 10.57 -4.17
C GLY A 256 9.57 9.24 -4.55
N GLY A 257 9.09 8.50 -3.56
CA GLY A 257 8.44 7.20 -3.80
C GLY A 257 7.83 6.60 -2.56
N ALA A 258 7.05 5.54 -2.75
CA ALA A 258 6.44 4.72 -1.70
C ALA A 258 7.12 3.35 -1.62
N ILE A 259 7.75 3.07 -0.49
CA ILE A 259 8.36 1.76 -0.23
C ILE A 259 7.27 0.69 -0.20
N TRP A 260 7.49 -0.43 -0.83
CA TRP A 260 6.64 -1.62 -0.73
C TRP A 260 7.19 -2.55 0.37
N ASP A 261 6.50 -2.84 1.48
CA ASP A 261 5.30 -2.18 1.93
C ASP A 261 5.35 -1.95 3.46
N PHE A 262 4.40 -1.20 3.99
CA PHE A 262 4.29 -0.93 5.40
C PHE A 262 3.46 -2.02 6.08
N VAL A 263 4.03 -2.58 7.18
CA VAL A 263 3.45 -3.62 8.05
C VAL A 263 2.89 -4.83 7.28
N SER A 264 3.69 -5.45 6.44
CA SER A 264 3.45 -6.72 5.74
C SER A 264 2.09 -7.37 6.03
N PRO A 265 1.06 -7.17 5.19
CA PRO A 265 -0.32 -7.55 5.50
C PRO A 265 -0.43 -9.06 5.75
N GLY A 266 -1.00 -9.42 6.88
CA GLY A 266 -1.19 -10.81 7.29
C GLY A 266 -2.33 -10.95 8.29
N LEU A 267 -2.88 -12.14 8.38
CA LEU A 267 -3.90 -12.48 9.38
C LEU A 267 -3.27 -13.30 10.51
N THR A 268 -3.65 -12.96 11.73
CA THR A 268 -3.26 -13.74 12.90
C THR A 268 -4.01 -15.07 12.89
N GLU A 269 -3.27 -16.16 12.88
CA GLU A 269 -3.83 -17.49 13.00
C GLU A 269 -3.46 -18.09 14.36
N ARG A 270 -4.42 -18.79 15.00
CA ARG A 270 -4.13 -19.58 16.20
C ARG A 270 -3.44 -20.87 15.80
N ILE A 271 -2.13 -20.91 16.02
CA ILE A 271 -1.30 -22.06 15.67
C ILE A 271 -1.18 -22.98 16.89
N ARG A 272 -1.36 -24.29 16.69
CA ARG A 272 -1.08 -25.30 17.70
C ARG A 272 0.40 -25.64 17.68
N GLN A 273 1.07 -25.42 18.79
CA GLN A 273 2.47 -25.77 18.95
C GLN A 273 2.64 -27.24 19.29
N VAL A 274 3.69 -27.84 18.74
CA VAL A 274 4.17 -29.19 19.05
C VAL A 274 5.50 -29.06 19.75
N ASP A 275 5.67 -29.80 20.84
CA ASP A 275 6.92 -29.82 21.59
C ASP A 275 8.02 -30.54 20.82
N ASP A 276 9.15 -29.90 20.68
CA ASP A 276 10.39 -30.53 20.28
C ASP A 276 10.98 -31.26 21.48
N LEU A 277 11.12 -32.57 21.36
CA LEU A 277 11.68 -33.44 22.38
C LEU A 277 13.21 -33.47 22.38
N SER A 278 13.86 -32.79 21.45
CA SER A 278 15.31 -32.64 21.42
C SER A 278 15.82 -31.71 22.51
N PRO A 279 17.11 -31.70 22.81
CA PRO A 279 17.71 -30.75 23.75
C PRO A 279 17.56 -29.27 23.34
N PHE A 280 17.22 -29.01 22.09
CA PHE A 280 17.13 -27.65 21.53
C PHE A 280 15.78 -26.98 21.78
N HIS A 281 14.71 -27.77 22.01
CA HIS A 281 13.37 -27.29 22.27
C HIS A 281 12.87 -26.26 21.24
N THR A 282 13.19 -26.48 19.96
CA THR A 282 12.74 -25.62 18.87
C THR A 282 11.26 -25.84 18.59
N PRO A 283 10.39 -24.84 18.77
CA PRO A 283 8.95 -25.05 18.59
C PRO A 283 8.61 -25.36 17.14
N ALA A 284 7.71 -26.34 16.95
CA ALA A 284 7.12 -26.64 15.68
C ALA A 284 5.62 -26.32 15.72
N HIS A 285 5.07 -25.84 14.61
CA HIS A 285 3.69 -25.37 14.52
C HIS A 285 2.88 -26.24 13.56
N LEU A 286 1.68 -26.64 14.00
CA LEU A 286 0.73 -27.40 13.17
C LEU A 286 -0.08 -26.42 12.32
N MET A 287 0.10 -26.45 11.02
CA MET A 287 -0.53 -25.55 10.06
C MET A 287 -1.70 -26.22 9.33
N GLY A 288 -2.65 -25.44 8.81
CA GLY A 288 -3.79 -25.92 8.04
C GLY A 288 -4.69 -26.93 8.79
N ASN A 289 -4.83 -26.76 10.09
CA ASN A 289 -5.56 -27.70 10.96
C ASN A 289 -4.94 -29.09 11.05
N ALA A 290 -3.66 -29.26 10.82
CA ALA A 290 -2.93 -30.46 11.11
C ALA A 290 -3.10 -30.86 12.59
N ARG A 291 -3.04 -32.14 12.90
CA ARG A 291 -3.28 -32.61 14.26
C ARG A 291 -2.40 -33.78 14.64
N LEU A 292 -2.14 -33.86 15.94
CA LEU A 292 -1.54 -35.05 16.53
C LEU A 292 -2.65 -36.02 16.92
N VAL A 293 -2.52 -37.29 16.52
CA VAL A 293 -3.46 -38.36 16.86
C VAL A 293 -2.72 -39.50 17.58
N LYS A 294 -3.44 -40.21 18.42
CA LYS A 294 -2.91 -41.41 19.09
C LYS A 294 -3.13 -42.64 18.24
N GLU A 295 -2.04 -43.33 17.92
CA GLU A 295 -2.06 -44.66 17.29
C GLU A 295 -1.38 -45.66 18.22
N GLY A 296 -2.19 -46.42 18.98
CA GLY A 296 -1.68 -47.33 20.02
C GLY A 296 -0.94 -46.55 21.11
N LYS A 297 0.34 -46.84 21.30
CA LYS A 297 1.18 -46.13 22.28
C LYS A 297 1.88 -44.88 21.71
N ASN A 298 1.79 -44.68 20.44
CA ASN A 298 2.48 -43.56 19.76
C ASN A 298 1.56 -42.36 19.55
N THR A 299 2.14 -41.18 19.52
CA THR A 299 1.51 -39.97 18.99
C THR A 299 2.07 -39.70 17.63
N VAL A 300 1.23 -39.55 16.63
CA VAL A 300 1.65 -39.36 15.23
C VAL A 300 1.01 -38.11 14.66
N LEU A 301 1.67 -37.50 13.71
CA LEU A 301 1.14 -36.38 12.94
C LEU A 301 0.19 -36.93 11.86
N ASP A 302 -1.04 -36.41 11.84
CA ASP A 302 -2.06 -36.74 10.87
C ASP A 302 -2.25 -35.58 9.89
N LEU A 303 -1.93 -35.81 8.62
CA LEU A 303 -2.01 -34.84 7.54
C LEU A 303 -2.99 -35.31 6.47
N ASN A 304 -3.76 -34.38 5.90
CA ASN A 304 -4.73 -34.67 4.84
C ASN A 304 -4.10 -34.75 3.43
N GLY A 305 -2.84 -34.35 3.29
CA GLY A 305 -2.10 -34.37 2.01
C GLY A 305 -2.49 -33.24 1.03
N HIS A 306 -3.15 -32.18 1.49
CA HIS A 306 -3.58 -31.03 0.67
C HIS A 306 -3.06 -29.71 1.20
N ASP A 307 -3.46 -29.31 2.40
CA ASP A 307 -3.25 -27.98 2.97
C ASP A 307 -2.75 -28.04 4.43
N GLN A 308 -2.25 -29.19 4.85
CA GLN A 308 -1.76 -29.40 6.20
C GLN A 308 -0.27 -29.72 6.20
N TRP A 309 0.48 -29.02 7.06
CA TRP A 309 1.93 -29.25 7.23
C TRP A 309 2.36 -28.93 8.66
N VAL A 310 3.63 -29.17 8.94
CA VAL A 310 4.30 -28.70 10.14
C VAL A 310 5.37 -27.72 9.74
N GLU A 311 5.41 -26.60 10.42
CA GLU A 311 6.38 -25.55 10.20
C GLU A 311 7.30 -25.40 11.40
N VAL A 312 8.59 -25.36 11.15
CA VAL A 312 9.61 -25.05 12.16
C VAL A 312 10.22 -23.72 11.77
N TYR A 313 9.90 -22.66 12.54
CA TYR A 313 10.48 -21.37 12.30
C TYR A 313 11.97 -21.37 12.61
N ARG A 314 12.72 -20.55 11.87
CA ARG A 314 14.13 -20.37 12.11
C ARG A 314 14.36 -19.92 13.56
N ALA A 315 15.14 -20.70 14.28
CA ALA A 315 15.62 -20.35 15.61
C ALA A 315 17.15 -20.27 15.57
N ASP A 316 17.73 -19.46 16.44
CA ASP A 316 19.20 -19.24 16.50
C ASP A 316 20.01 -20.53 16.67
N ASN A 317 19.38 -21.60 17.10
CA ASN A 317 19.96 -22.94 17.29
C ASN A 317 19.74 -23.89 16.11
N VAL A 318 19.09 -23.46 15.02
CA VAL A 318 18.93 -24.23 13.78
C VAL A 318 19.79 -23.60 12.68
N GLU A 319 21.08 -23.62 12.87
CA GLU A 319 22.05 -23.24 11.84
C GLU A 319 22.46 -24.46 11.03
N LEU A 320 22.05 -24.50 9.77
CA LEU A 320 22.49 -25.52 8.80
C LEU A 320 23.81 -25.07 8.14
N ASN A 321 24.87 -25.03 8.93
CA ASN A 321 26.18 -24.55 8.49
C ASN A 321 27.06 -25.68 7.85
N SER A 322 26.48 -26.81 7.57
CA SER A 322 27.24 -27.94 6.97
C SER A 322 26.72 -28.23 5.55
N ASN A 323 27.64 -28.79 4.73
CA ASN A 323 27.29 -29.27 3.39
C ASN A 323 26.57 -30.65 3.42
N GLU A 324 26.27 -31.16 4.61
CA GLU A 324 25.64 -32.47 4.81
C GLU A 324 24.42 -32.31 5.73
N LEU A 325 23.28 -32.81 5.28
CA LEU A 325 22.02 -32.83 6.03
C LEU A 325 21.43 -34.26 5.95
N THR A 326 21.04 -34.80 7.10
CA THR A 326 20.26 -36.03 7.15
C THR A 326 18.92 -35.78 7.80
N LEU A 327 17.83 -36.02 7.07
CA LEU A 327 16.44 -35.98 7.58
C LEU A 327 15.94 -37.43 7.69
N THR A 328 15.39 -37.78 8.86
CA THR A 328 14.80 -39.11 9.09
C THR A 328 13.37 -38.97 9.54
N CYS A 329 12.44 -39.61 8.82
CA CYS A 329 11.03 -39.67 9.23
C CYS A 329 10.44 -41.07 8.94
N ARG A 330 9.37 -41.44 9.66
CA ARG A 330 8.55 -42.61 9.36
C ARG A 330 7.23 -42.14 8.78
N ILE A 331 6.92 -42.56 7.55
CA ILE A 331 5.70 -42.16 6.83
C ILE A 331 4.81 -43.38 6.63
N TYR A 332 3.52 -43.22 6.92
CA TYR A 332 2.47 -44.18 6.60
C TYR A 332 1.48 -43.55 5.62
N PRO A 333 1.65 -43.72 4.31
CA PRO A 333 0.76 -43.13 3.34
C PRO A 333 -0.57 -43.87 3.29
N ARG A 334 -1.67 -43.16 3.55
CA ARG A 334 -3.04 -43.71 3.42
C ARG A 334 -3.52 -43.74 1.97
N LYS A 335 -2.96 -42.86 1.13
CA LYS A 335 -3.23 -42.77 -0.32
C LYS A 335 -1.94 -42.39 -1.05
N LEU A 336 -1.60 -43.12 -2.07
CA LEU A 336 -0.50 -42.75 -2.97
C LEU A 336 -1.08 -41.99 -4.16
N VAL A 337 -0.54 -40.82 -4.45
CA VAL A 337 -0.83 -40.02 -5.63
C VAL A 337 0.46 -39.87 -6.43
N SER A 338 0.32 -39.87 -7.77
CA SER A 338 1.45 -40.02 -8.70
C SER A 338 2.42 -38.81 -8.76
N SER A 339 2.21 -37.76 -7.93
CA SER A 339 2.99 -36.52 -7.99
C SER A 339 3.18 -35.84 -6.62
N CYS A 340 3.39 -36.61 -5.56
CA CYS A 340 3.73 -36.01 -4.26
C CYS A 340 5.24 -35.97 -4.06
N GLY A 341 5.81 -34.79 -3.99
CA GLY A 341 7.07 -34.57 -3.31
C GLY A 341 6.86 -34.82 -1.81
N SER A 342 7.64 -35.71 -1.20
CA SER A 342 7.50 -35.98 0.24
C SER A 342 8.19 -34.96 1.14
N VAL A 343 9.03 -34.10 0.59
CA VAL A 343 9.72 -33.01 1.30
C VAL A 343 9.84 -31.80 0.37
N SER A 344 9.32 -30.68 0.78
CA SER A 344 9.58 -29.38 0.17
C SER A 344 10.56 -28.60 1.02
N TYR A 345 11.59 -28.09 0.40
CA TYR A 345 12.57 -27.18 1.01
C TYR A 345 12.33 -25.79 0.41
N THR A 346 11.98 -24.81 1.24
CA THR A 346 11.92 -23.39 0.87
C THR A 346 12.85 -22.59 1.75
#